data_46d6fb4a16b320d40f1da38240ed6c96
#
_entry.id   46d6fb4a16b320d40f1da38240ed6c96
#
_cell.length_a   1.000
_cell.length_b   1.000
_cell.length_c   1.000
_cell.angle_alpha   90.00
_cell.angle_beta   90.00
_cell.angle_gamma   90.00
#
_symmetry.space_group_name_H-M   'P 1'
#
loop_
_entity.id
_entity.type
_entity.pdbx_description
1 polymer ?
#
loop_
_entity_poly.entity_id
_entity_poly.type
_entity_poly.pdbx_seq_one_letter_code
_entity_poly.pdbx_strand_id
1 'polypeptide(L)'
;MLQTKHLERALERLKEGWLRYLAHSDDEQLRDGLIQRFEFTYELSHKIIKRYLESTSASPDLYDRIDFADIIRSANEKGILMSDWRQWKKYRERRNLTIHTYNEINAKIVVEVIPEFIDEVGYFLRKIK
;
A
#
# COMPACT_ATOMS: atom_id res chain seq x y z
N MET A 1 5.52 20.09 -7.57
CA MET A 1 4.19 19.63 -7.09
C MET A 1 4.15 18.11 -7.03
N LEU A 2 3.60 17.56 -5.97
CA LEU A 2 3.51 16.12 -5.79
C LEU A 2 2.40 15.53 -6.67
N GLN A 3 2.75 14.51 -7.45
CA GLN A 3 1.82 13.82 -8.33
C GLN A 3 1.21 12.62 -7.62
N THR A 4 -0.09 12.65 -7.38
CA THR A 4 -0.81 11.57 -6.67
C THR A 4 -1.77 10.78 -7.56
N LYS A 5 -1.96 11.20 -8.81
CA LYS A 5 -2.95 10.60 -9.72
C LYS A 5 -2.76 9.10 -9.94
N HIS A 6 -1.52 8.65 -10.08
CA HIS A 6 -1.25 7.22 -10.29
C HIS A 6 -1.65 6.39 -9.08
N LEU A 7 -1.38 6.88 -7.88
CA LEU A 7 -1.78 6.18 -6.66
C LEU A 7 -3.29 6.19 -6.47
N GLU A 8 -3.95 7.32 -6.74
CA GLU A 8 -5.40 7.41 -6.69
C GLU A 8 -6.05 6.40 -7.62
N ARG A 9 -5.54 6.29 -8.84
CA ARG A 9 -6.04 5.35 -9.83
C ARG A 9 -5.79 3.90 -9.44
N ALA A 10 -4.61 3.62 -8.93
CA ALA A 10 -4.27 2.28 -8.44
C ALA A 10 -5.21 1.87 -7.30
N LEU A 11 -5.49 2.80 -6.38
CA LEU A 11 -6.42 2.53 -5.27
C LEU A 11 -7.83 2.22 -5.77
N GLU A 12 -8.33 2.97 -6.73
CA GLU A 12 -9.65 2.71 -7.33
C GLU A 12 -9.72 1.33 -7.96
N ARG A 13 -8.68 0.95 -8.70
CA ARG A 13 -8.59 -0.37 -9.31
C ARG A 13 -8.51 -1.49 -8.27
N LEU A 14 -7.79 -1.23 -7.19
CA LEU A 14 -7.71 -2.20 -6.09
C LEU A 14 -9.08 -2.40 -5.43
N LYS A 15 -9.80 -1.33 -5.18
CA LYS A 15 -11.17 -1.39 -4.65
C LYS A 15 -12.11 -2.16 -5.58
N GLU A 16 -12.05 -1.88 -6.87
CA GLU A 16 -12.85 -2.58 -7.88
C GLU A 16 -12.53 -4.07 -7.89
N GLY A 17 -11.24 -4.40 -7.89
CA GLY A 17 -10.79 -5.80 -7.86
C GLY A 17 -11.25 -6.52 -6.60
N TRP A 18 -11.22 -5.84 -5.46
CA TRP A 18 -11.70 -6.38 -4.20
C TRP A 18 -13.18 -6.73 -4.26
N LEU A 19 -14.01 -5.82 -4.77
CA LEU A 19 -15.45 -6.04 -4.90
C LEU A 19 -15.77 -7.19 -5.85
N ARG A 20 -15.06 -7.28 -6.97
CA ARG A 20 -15.22 -8.39 -7.92
C ARG A 20 -14.85 -9.73 -7.28
N TYR A 21 -13.74 -9.75 -6.55
CA TYR A 21 -13.29 -10.95 -5.86
C TYR A 21 -14.32 -11.39 -4.83
N LEU A 22 -14.89 -10.48 -4.05
CA LEU A 22 -15.92 -10.81 -3.05
C LEU A 22 -17.17 -11.45 -3.70
N ALA A 23 -17.52 -11.01 -4.91
CA ALA A 23 -18.66 -11.56 -5.64
C ALA A 23 -18.36 -12.94 -6.24
N HIS A 24 -17.08 -13.29 -6.44
CA HIS A 24 -16.65 -14.54 -7.08
C HIS A 24 -15.39 -15.06 -6.40
N SER A 25 -15.47 -15.32 -5.10
CA SER A 25 -14.29 -15.63 -4.28
C SER A 25 -13.61 -16.96 -4.58
N ASP A 26 -14.25 -17.82 -5.37
CA ASP A 26 -13.68 -19.07 -5.86
C ASP A 26 -12.96 -18.93 -7.20
N ASP A 27 -13.00 -17.74 -7.82
CA ASP A 27 -12.33 -17.48 -9.10
C ASP A 27 -10.86 -17.15 -8.86
N GLU A 28 -9.99 -18.09 -9.17
CA GLU A 28 -8.54 -17.93 -8.97
C GLU A 28 -7.94 -16.81 -9.84
N GLN A 29 -8.49 -16.59 -11.01
CA GLN A 29 -8.01 -15.55 -11.90
C GLN A 29 -8.31 -14.16 -11.35
N LEU A 30 -9.48 -13.95 -10.79
CA LEU A 30 -9.83 -12.71 -10.11
C LEU A 30 -8.95 -12.50 -8.87
N ARG A 31 -8.69 -13.58 -8.13
CA ARG A 31 -7.80 -13.53 -6.96
C ARG A 31 -6.39 -13.08 -7.38
N ASP A 32 -5.84 -13.69 -8.41
CA ASP A 32 -4.48 -13.39 -8.86
C ASP A 32 -4.37 -11.96 -9.38
N GLY A 33 -5.37 -11.49 -10.10
CA GLY A 33 -5.44 -10.11 -10.56
C GLY A 33 -5.53 -9.12 -9.39
N LEU A 34 -6.29 -9.46 -8.37
CA LEU A 34 -6.42 -8.66 -7.15
C LEU A 34 -5.07 -8.55 -6.43
N ILE A 35 -4.35 -9.66 -6.29
CA ILE A 35 -3.03 -9.70 -5.64
C ILE A 35 -2.04 -8.79 -6.41
N GLN A 36 -2.07 -8.84 -7.73
CA GLN A 36 -1.22 -7.99 -8.56
C GLN A 36 -1.53 -6.52 -8.35
N ARG A 37 -2.81 -6.15 -8.25
CA ARG A 37 -3.24 -4.79 -7.98
C ARG A 37 -2.79 -4.32 -6.59
N PHE A 38 -2.82 -5.20 -5.60
CA PHE A 38 -2.30 -4.90 -4.27
C PHE A 38 -0.80 -4.61 -4.33
N GLU A 39 -0.02 -5.47 -4.98
CA GLU A 39 1.43 -5.30 -5.11
C GLU A 39 1.76 -3.95 -5.76
N PHE A 40 1.10 -3.64 -6.85
CA PHE A 40 1.30 -2.40 -7.58
C PHE A 40 0.95 -1.18 -6.73
N THR A 41 -0.18 -1.22 -6.03
CA THR A 41 -0.62 -0.13 -5.16
C THR A 41 0.33 0.07 -3.99
N TYR A 42 0.83 -1.03 -3.42
CA TYR A 42 1.81 -0.96 -2.34
C TYR A 42 3.09 -0.22 -2.80
N GLU A 43 3.63 -0.59 -3.95
CA GLU A 43 4.86 0.03 -4.46
C GLU A 43 4.68 1.52 -4.73
N LEU A 44 3.54 1.90 -5.30
CA LEU A 44 3.22 3.31 -5.51
C LEU A 44 3.05 4.07 -4.19
N SER A 45 2.39 3.46 -3.20
CA SER A 45 2.19 4.11 -1.90
C SER A 45 3.53 4.39 -1.22
N HIS A 46 4.44 3.42 -1.24
CA HIS A 46 5.78 3.56 -0.70
C HIS A 46 6.49 4.78 -1.33
N LYS A 47 6.48 4.84 -2.65
CA LYS A 47 7.11 5.92 -3.40
C LYS A 47 6.50 7.28 -3.08
N ILE A 48 5.19 7.38 -3.04
CA ILE A 48 4.50 8.66 -2.82
C ILE A 48 4.64 9.13 -1.37
N ILE A 49 4.62 8.24 -0.41
CA ILE A 49 4.86 8.59 1.00
C ILE A 49 6.25 9.25 1.14
N LYS A 50 7.27 8.62 0.58
CA LYS A 50 8.63 9.17 0.62
C LYS A 50 8.69 10.53 -0.06
N ARG A 51 8.12 10.66 -1.24
CA ARG A 51 8.11 11.93 -1.99
C ARG A 51 7.38 13.04 -1.25
N TYR A 52 6.29 12.71 -0.59
CA TYR A 52 5.56 13.69 0.21
C TYR A 52 6.43 14.22 1.36
N LEU A 53 7.09 13.32 2.08
CA LEU A 53 7.98 13.72 3.17
C LEU A 53 9.13 14.58 2.65
N GLU A 54 9.72 14.22 1.52
CA GLU A 54 10.76 15.03 0.88
C GLU A 54 10.24 16.41 0.52
N SER A 55 9.06 16.52 -0.05
CA SER A 55 8.49 17.78 -0.53
C SER A 55 8.12 18.73 0.60
N THR A 56 7.91 18.22 1.81
CA THR A 56 7.51 19.02 2.98
C THR A 56 8.60 19.17 4.02
N SER A 57 9.81 18.71 3.72
CA SER A 57 10.95 18.76 4.64
C SER A 57 11.93 19.88 4.30
N ALA A 58 12.53 20.46 5.32
CA ALA A 58 13.66 21.36 5.17
C ALA A 58 14.94 20.61 4.78
N SER A 59 15.00 19.30 5.01
CA SER A 59 16.15 18.45 4.71
C SER A 59 15.73 17.22 3.94
N PRO A 60 15.31 17.36 2.66
CA PRO A 60 14.76 16.22 1.89
C PRO A 60 15.74 15.05 1.72
N ASP A 61 17.03 15.31 1.64
CA ASP A 61 18.05 14.25 1.48
C ASP A 61 18.09 13.29 2.67
N LEU A 62 17.55 13.68 3.82
CA LEU A 62 17.45 12.78 4.99
C LEU A 62 16.74 11.49 4.63
N TYR A 63 15.69 11.58 3.81
CA TYR A 63 14.86 10.43 3.47
C TYR A 63 15.54 9.43 2.51
N ASP A 64 16.65 9.82 1.90
CA ASP A 64 17.48 8.89 1.12
C ASP A 64 18.44 8.09 2.01
N ARG A 65 18.63 8.51 3.25
CA ARG A 65 19.60 7.91 4.18
C ARG A 65 18.98 7.00 5.23
N ILE A 66 17.66 7.01 5.35
CA ILE A 66 16.95 6.21 6.34
C ILE A 66 16.21 5.07 5.65
N ASP A 67 15.93 4.01 6.41
CA ASP A 67 15.21 2.86 5.88
C ASP A 67 13.70 3.11 5.81
N PHE A 68 12.98 2.19 5.20
CA PHE A 68 11.53 2.32 5.03
C PHE A 68 10.80 2.38 6.37
N ALA A 69 11.25 1.63 7.38
CA ALA A 69 10.63 1.67 8.70
C ALA A 69 10.66 3.09 9.28
N ASP A 70 11.77 3.78 9.14
CA ASP A 70 11.91 5.16 9.63
C ASP A 70 11.11 6.16 8.79
N ILE A 71 10.99 5.90 7.49
CA ILE A 71 10.09 6.70 6.62
C ILE A 71 8.65 6.60 7.13
N ILE A 72 8.18 5.39 7.42
CA ILE A 72 6.83 5.16 7.94
C ILE A 72 6.65 5.81 9.32
N ARG A 73 7.64 5.70 10.20
CA ARG A 73 7.58 6.34 11.52
C ARG A 73 7.45 7.85 11.40
N SER A 74 8.24 8.46 10.50
CA SER A 74 8.17 9.88 10.24
C SER A 74 6.79 10.30 9.73
N ALA A 75 6.24 9.55 8.77
CA ALA A 75 4.93 9.82 8.20
C ALA A 75 3.81 9.66 9.25
N ASN A 76 3.91 8.64 10.09
CA ASN A 76 2.95 8.43 11.17
C ASN A 76 2.99 9.56 12.19
N GLU A 77 4.17 10.01 12.58
CA GLU A 77 4.35 11.15 13.49
C GLU A 77 3.75 12.44 12.94
N LYS A 78 3.78 12.62 11.63
CA LYS A 78 3.20 13.79 10.96
C LYS A 78 1.67 13.65 10.77
N GLY A 79 1.08 12.54 11.16
CA GLY A 79 -0.35 12.31 11.09
C GLY A 79 -0.89 11.99 9.71
N ILE A 80 -0.03 11.69 8.74
CA ILE A 80 -0.45 11.39 7.37
C ILE A 80 -0.71 9.90 7.13
N LEU A 81 -0.35 9.04 8.08
CA LEU A 81 -0.66 7.62 8.04
C LEU A 81 -1.56 7.25 9.21
N MET A 82 -2.54 6.41 8.96
CA MET A 82 -3.48 5.91 9.96
C MET A 82 -2.79 4.98 10.96
N SER A 83 -1.84 4.17 10.47
CA SER A 83 -1.20 3.12 11.24
C SER A 83 0.30 3.37 11.40
N ASP A 84 0.88 2.74 12.42
CA ASP A 84 2.31 2.80 12.70
C ASP A 84 3.10 1.74 11.92
N TRP A 85 4.40 1.63 12.20
CA TRP A 85 5.28 0.68 11.53
C TRP A 85 4.84 -0.78 11.74
N ARG A 86 4.25 -1.12 12.86
CA ARG A 86 3.77 -2.49 13.12
C ARG A 86 2.81 -2.95 12.03
N GLN A 87 1.87 -2.10 11.65
CA GLN A 87 0.90 -2.40 10.59
C GLN A 87 1.56 -2.36 9.20
N TRP A 88 2.40 -1.37 8.93
CA TRP A 88 3.09 -1.25 7.65
C TRP A 88 4.09 -2.38 7.42
N LYS A 89 4.71 -2.89 8.48
CA LYS A 89 5.54 -4.09 8.42
C LYS A 89 4.72 -5.28 7.92
N LYS A 90 3.50 -5.40 8.38
CA LYS A 90 2.56 -6.44 7.92
C LYS A 90 2.27 -6.29 6.43
N TYR A 91 1.99 -5.07 5.96
CA TYR A 91 1.77 -4.81 4.52
C TYR A 91 3.00 -5.22 3.71
N ARG A 92 4.17 -4.84 4.18
CA ARG A 92 5.43 -5.19 3.53
C ARG A 92 5.63 -6.70 3.42
N GLU A 93 5.38 -7.42 4.50
CA GLU A 93 5.49 -8.88 4.53
C GLU A 93 4.52 -9.53 3.55
N ARG A 94 3.29 -9.02 3.46
CA ARG A 94 2.30 -9.53 2.51
C ARG A 94 2.70 -9.22 1.07
N ARG A 95 3.26 -8.04 0.83
CA ARG A 95 3.78 -7.70 -0.50
C ARG A 95 4.93 -8.64 -0.88
N ASN A 96 5.83 -8.94 0.03
CA ASN A 96 6.92 -9.88 -0.24
C ASN A 96 6.42 -11.30 -0.51
N LEU A 97 5.30 -11.66 0.07
CA LEU A 97 4.69 -12.98 -0.13
C LEU A 97 4.02 -13.12 -1.50
N THR A 98 3.78 -12.02 -2.21
CA THR A 98 3.08 -12.06 -3.52
C THR A 98 3.81 -12.89 -4.57
N ILE A 99 5.12 -13.08 -4.45
CA ILE A 99 5.88 -13.92 -5.37
C ILE A 99 5.69 -15.43 -5.12
N HIS A 100 5.00 -15.80 -4.05
CA HIS A 100 4.77 -17.20 -3.67
C HIS A 100 3.28 -17.56 -3.64
N THR A 101 2.43 -16.82 -4.36
CA THR A 101 0.98 -17.03 -4.34
C THR A 101 0.49 -18.15 -5.26
N TYR A 102 1.40 -18.87 -5.93
CA TYR A 102 1.08 -20.17 -6.52
C TYR A 102 0.64 -21.16 -5.43
N ASN A 103 1.02 -20.94 -4.18
CA ASN A 103 0.54 -21.66 -3.01
C ASN A 103 -0.76 -20.99 -2.54
N GLU A 104 -1.84 -21.76 -2.44
CA GLU A 104 -3.15 -21.21 -2.06
C GLU A 104 -3.20 -20.60 -0.67
N ILE A 105 -2.45 -21.16 0.27
CA ILE A 105 -2.41 -20.63 1.64
C ILE A 105 -1.80 -19.22 1.60
N ASN A 106 -0.72 -19.05 0.87
CA ASN A 106 -0.07 -17.75 0.72
C ASN A 106 -0.98 -16.74 0.01
N ALA A 107 -1.69 -17.18 -1.02
CA ALA A 107 -2.63 -16.33 -1.73
C ALA A 107 -3.72 -15.79 -0.79
N LYS A 108 -4.27 -16.64 0.07
CA LYS A 108 -5.29 -16.25 1.06
C LYS A 108 -4.73 -15.26 2.08
N ILE A 109 -3.51 -15.50 2.55
CA ILE A 109 -2.85 -14.60 3.51
C ILE A 109 -2.69 -13.19 2.93
N VAL A 110 -2.29 -13.09 1.65
CA VAL A 110 -2.17 -11.80 0.99
C VAL A 110 -3.53 -11.13 0.85
N VAL A 111 -4.54 -11.86 0.39
CA VAL A 111 -5.88 -11.30 0.17
C VAL A 111 -6.48 -10.75 1.45
N GLU A 112 -6.23 -11.38 2.59
CA GLU A 112 -6.78 -10.97 3.88
C GLU A 112 -6.36 -9.57 4.32
N VAL A 113 -5.20 -9.08 3.88
CA VAL A 113 -4.70 -7.76 4.28
C VAL A 113 -5.27 -6.62 3.41
N ILE A 114 -5.86 -6.96 2.27
CA ILE A 114 -6.24 -5.95 1.27
C ILE A 114 -7.26 -4.93 1.78
N PRO A 115 -8.33 -5.31 2.49
CA PRO A 115 -9.28 -4.31 3.00
C PRO A 115 -8.62 -3.27 3.92
N GLU A 116 -7.77 -3.72 4.84
CA GLU A 116 -7.03 -2.82 5.74
C GLU A 116 -6.13 -1.87 4.95
N PHE A 117 -5.46 -2.41 3.94
CA PHE A 117 -4.54 -1.65 3.12
C PHE A 117 -5.28 -0.60 2.28
N ILE A 118 -6.44 -0.94 1.75
CA ILE A 118 -7.30 0.02 1.03
C ILE A 118 -7.63 1.22 1.94
N ASP A 119 -8.02 0.95 3.17
CA ASP A 119 -8.34 1.99 4.14
C ASP A 119 -7.12 2.86 4.46
N GLU A 120 -5.96 2.23 4.60
CA GLU A 120 -4.72 2.92 4.90
C GLU A 120 -4.33 3.90 3.79
N VAL A 121 -4.34 3.45 2.54
CA VAL A 121 -3.99 4.29 1.39
C VAL A 121 -5.03 5.41 1.20
N GLY A 122 -6.30 5.09 1.41
CA GLY A 122 -7.37 6.08 1.36
C GLY A 122 -7.17 7.20 2.39
N TYR A 123 -6.80 6.83 3.61
CA TYR A 123 -6.47 7.78 4.67
C TYR A 123 -5.32 8.69 4.25
N PHE A 124 -4.22 8.09 3.79
CA PHE A 124 -3.05 8.83 3.35
C PHE A 124 -3.40 9.86 2.27
N LEU A 125 -4.13 9.44 1.24
CA LEU A 125 -4.50 10.33 0.15
C LEU A 125 -5.38 11.50 0.62
N ARG A 126 -6.30 11.25 1.54
CA ARG A 126 -7.12 12.33 2.11
C ARG A 126 -6.29 13.33 2.92
N LYS A 127 -5.29 12.85 3.61
CA LYS A 127 -4.45 13.71 4.48
C LYS A 127 -3.50 14.61 3.71
N ILE A 128 -3.04 14.18 2.55
CA ILE A 128 -2.06 14.96 1.78
C ILE A 128 -2.70 15.86 0.70
N LYS A 129 -4.01 15.83 0.60
CA LYS A 129 -4.73 16.69 -0.34
C LYS A 129 -5.15 18.02 0.26
#